data_8ababd7035b8f74c8abe09fbd1ea614b
#
_entry.id   8ababd7035b8f74c8abe09fbd1ea614b
#
_cell.length_a   1.000
_cell.length_b   1.000
_cell.length_c   1.000
_cell.angle_alpha   90.00
_cell.angle_beta   90.00
_cell.angle_gamma   90.00
#
_symmetry.space_group_name_H-M   'P 1'
#
loop_
_entity.id
_entity.type
_entity.pdbx_description
1 polymer ?
#
loop_
_entity_poly.entity_id
_entity_poly.type
_entity_poly.pdbx_seq_one_letter_code
_entity_poly.pdbx_strand_id
1 'polypeptide(L)'
;MEPSPAAAPSPARPLNVPLLAVAGAVTVANLYFPQPLLAAVARGLEVSERTAGLIAPAAQVGYALGLLLLVPTADTARLRRLTAVLLALTSTALLVAAAAPDVVTLTVATLALSTTTVLPQILTPVAAVLAGPARRGRVVALVGLGLTLGSTLSRTVSGAVADASGSWRAAYVVAAMATAALLFVLPRRLPERLGPPGRTSYAALLAGLPRLLSAHRELRVAAVIGACAFGAFSVFWAVLAFHLAAPPLGYGPGVAGLFGLLTLPAALLSATAGPLTDRFGAGAVNAGGLVCAGLGIAVAGLAPASAAGLAAGANLLVVGVSACQVAAQARIFAIGREVAARVNTVFMLATFGGGAVGSLAGGGLYAAHGWAAALLAAGACVAGGLVTVTASARAAVPSCAPDATREAGGIRPRTSPEGTPQGD
;
A
#
# COMPACT_ATOMS: atom_id res chain seq x y z
N MET A 1 -9.66 -3.65 -56.64
CA MET A 1 -9.78 -4.36 -55.36
C MET A 1 -9.67 -3.29 -54.27
N GLU A 2 -10.82 -2.72 -53.89
CA GLU A 2 -10.87 -1.65 -52.87
C GLU A 2 -10.60 -2.28 -51.48
N PRO A 3 -9.82 -1.61 -50.63
CA PRO A 3 -9.60 -2.11 -49.26
C PRO A 3 -10.90 -2.01 -48.48
N SER A 4 -11.33 -3.15 -47.93
CA SER A 4 -12.49 -3.27 -47.06
C SER A 4 -12.40 -2.26 -45.89
N PRO A 5 -13.46 -1.49 -45.61
CA PRO A 5 -13.43 -0.51 -44.54
C PRO A 5 -13.17 -1.23 -43.22
N ALA A 6 -12.11 -0.80 -42.50
CA ALA A 6 -11.78 -1.25 -41.18
C ALA A 6 -13.01 -1.11 -40.27
N ALA A 7 -13.47 -2.21 -39.69
CA ALA A 7 -14.62 -2.23 -38.80
C ALA A 7 -14.45 -1.18 -37.70
N ALA A 8 -15.41 -0.23 -37.66
CA ALA A 8 -15.45 0.80 -36.64
C ALA A 8 -15.40 0.14 -35.23
N PRO A 9 -14.61 0.67 -34.30
CA PRO A 9 -14.54 0.11 -32.95
C PRO A 9 -15.94 0.15 -32.34
N SER A 10 -16.42 -1.00 -31.88
CA SER A 10 -17.70 -1.11 -31.17
C SER A 10 -17.80 -0.04 -30.10
N PRO A 11 -18.98 0.62 -29.95
CA PRO A 11 -19.15 1.71 -28.99
C PRO A 11 -18.73 1.23 -27.60
N ALA A 12 -17.70 1.87 -27.03
CA ALA A 12 -17.19 1.57 -25.72
C ALA A 12 -18.37 1.66 -24.73
N ARG A 13 -18.70 0.55 -24.05
CA ARG A 13 -19.73 0.55 -23.02
C ARG A 13 -19.36 1.63 -21.98
N PRO A 14 -20.34 2.43 -21.49
CA PRO A 14 -20.07 3.49 -20.56
C PRO A 14 -19.33 2.94 -19.34
N LEU A 15 -18.24 3.60 -18.96
CA LEU A 15 -17.43 3.22 -17.80
C LEU A 15 -18.29 3.30 -16.53
N ASN A 16 -18.53 2.16 -15.90
CA ASN A 16 -19.24 2.11 -14.63
C ASN A 16 -18.25 2.36 -13.48
N VAL A 17 -17.94 3.64 -13.24
CA VAL A 17 -16.98 4.07 -12.21
C VAL A 17 -17.39 3.61 -10.81
N PRO A 18 -18.68 3.72 -10.39
CA PRO A 18 -19.12 3.17 -9.10
C PRO A 18 -18.80 1.68 -8.95
N LEU A 19 -19.00 0.87 -9.99
CA LEU A 19 -18.67 -0.55 -9.93
C LEU A 19 -17.17 -0.79 -9.73
N LEU A 20 -16.31 -0.01 -10.38
CA LEU A 20 -14.86 -0.12 -10.19
C LEU A 20 -14.44 0.29 -8.78
N ALA A 21 -15.06 1.33 -8.22
CA ALA A 21 -14.82 1.75 -6.84
C ALA A 21 -15.26 0.68 -5.83
N VAL A 22 -16.45 0.09 -6.01
CA VAL A 22 -16.95 -1.01 -5.17
C VAL A 22 -16.07 -2.25 -5.33
N ALA A 23 -15.67 -2.60 -6.55
CA ALA A 23 -14.78 -3.74 -6.79
C ALA A 23 -13.42 -3.52 -6.11
N GLY A 24 -12.86 -2.32 -6.19
CA GLY A 24 -11.67 -1.94 -5.46
C GLY A 24 -11.86 -2.05 -3.95
N ALA A 25 -12.97 -1.55 -3.42
CA ALA A 25 -13.31 -1.63 -1.99
C ALA A 25 -13.39 -3.07 -1.49
N VAL A 26 -14.17 -3.92 -2.15
CA VAL A 26 -14.36 -5.33 -1.75
C VAL A 26 -13.04 -6.11 -1.86
N THR A 27 -12.28 -5.91 -2.92
CA THR A 27 -11.04 -6.66 -3.10
C THR A 27 -9.94 -6.20 -2.15
N VAL A 28 -9.77 -4.89 -1.89
CA VAL A 28 -8.80 -4.43 -0.89
C VAL A 28 -9.21 -4.83 0.54
N ALA A 29 -10.50 -4.90 0.81
CA ALA A 29 -11.05 -5.33 2.09
C ALA A 29 -10.51 -6.71 2.51
N ASN A 30 -10.41 -7.65 1.57
CA ASN A 30 -9.97 -9.02 1.83
C ASN A 30 -8.57 -9.11 2.47
N LEU A 31 -7.68 -8.13 2.19
CA LEU A 31 -6.35 -8.08 2.77
C LEU A 31 -6.36 -7.74 4.28
N TYR A 32 -7.30 -6.90 4.70
CA TYR A 32 -7.38 -6.38 6.07
C TYR A 32 -8.41 -7.09 6.94
N PHE A 33 -9.24 -7.91 6.33
CA PHE A 33 -10.33 -8.64 6.96
C PHE A 33 -9.90 -9.52 8.16
N PRO A 34 -8.74 -10.20 8.14
CA PRO A 34 -8.32 -11.06 9.25
C PRO A 34 -7.93 -10.30 10.51
N GLN A 35 -7.52 -9.02 10.41
CA GLN A 35 -6.87 -8.29 11.49
C GLN A 35 -7.65 -8.26 12.82
N PRO A 36 -8.95 -7.88 12.87
CA PRO A 36 -9.70 -7.87 14.13
C PRO A 36 -10.08 -9.27 14.61
N LEU A 37 -9.94 -10.30 13.77
CA LEU A 37 -10.34 -11.66 14.06
C LEU A 37 -9.23 -12.49 14.76
N LEU A 38 -7.97 -12.00 14.78
CA LEU A 38 -6.82 -12.79 15.22
C LEU A 38 -6.99 -13.37 16.63
N ALA A 39 -7.51 -12.60 17.58
CA ALA A 39 -7.76 -13.08 18.93
C ALA A 39 -8.89 -14.13 19.00
N ALA A 40 -9.94 -13.96 18.16
CA ALA A 40 -11.03 -14.94 18.06
C ALA A 40 -10.56 -16.23 17.37
N VAL A 41 -9.68 -16.12 16.38
CA VAL A 41 -9.03 -17.26 15.71
C VAL A 41 -8.16 -18.03 16.70
N ALA A 42 -7.32 -17.34 17.50
CA ALA A 42 -6.47 -17.98 18.51
C ALA A 42 -7.30 -18.81 19.47
N ARG A 43 -8.40 -18.25 19.99
CA ARG A 43 -9.32 -18.97 20.89
C ARG A 43 -10.07 -20.10 20.19
N GLY A 44 -10.57 -19.85 18.98
CA GLY A 44 -11.41 -20.83 18.27
C GLY A 44 -10.65 -22.03 17.69
N LEU A 45 -9.33 -21.91 17.51
CA LEU A 45 -8.43 -22.98 17.08
C LEU A 45 -7.53 -23.50 18.23
N GLU A 46 -7.71 -22.98 19.45
CA GLU A 46 -6.96 -23.36 20.65
C GLU A 46 -5.44 -23.26 20.48
N VAL A 47 -4.99 -22.19 19.79
CA VAL A 47 -3.57 -21.93 19.52
C VAL A 47 -3.09 -20.69 20.26
N SER A 48 -1.77 -20.59 20.44
CA SER A 48 -1.16 -19.41 21.04
C SER A 48 -1.35 -18.15 20.16
N GLU A 49 -1.36 -16.97 20.78
CA GLU A 49 -1.40 -15.67 20.07
C GLU A 49 -0.22 -15.54 19.12
N ARG A 50 0.95 -16.08 19.47
CA ARG A 50 2.13 -16.12 18.60
C ARG A 50 1.84 -16.88 17.31
N THR A 51 1.18 -18.03 17.41
CA THR A 51 0.86 -18.89 16.27
C THR A 51 -0.22 -18.25 15.39
N ALA A 52 -1.30 -17.73 15.99
CA ALA A 52 -2.33 -17.01 15.25
C ALA A 52 -1.79 -15.70 14.64
N GLY A 53 -0.83 -15.07 15.28
CA GLY A 53 -0.14 -13.87 14.78
C GLY A 53 0.59 -14.06 13.44
N LEU A 54 0.93 -15.30 13.05
CA LEU A 54 1.56 -15.62 11.77
C LEU A 54 0.64 -15.37 10.55
N ILE A 55 -0.66 -15.26 10.77
CA ILE A 55 -1.64 -14.94 9.72
C ILE A 55 -1.37 -13.55 9.14
N ALA A 56 -1.00 -12.57 9.96
CA ALA A 56 -0.77 -11.20 9.50
C ALA A 56 0.45 -11.07 8.56
N PRO A 57 1.66 -11.58 8.88
CA PRO A 57 2.78 -11.59 7.95
C PRO A 57 2.51 -12.44 6.70
N ALA A 58 1.78 -13.56 6.80
CA ALA A 58 1.40 -14.36 5.65
C ALA A 58 0.54 -13.57 4.66
N ALA A 59 -0.38 -12.74 5.15
CA ALA A 59 -1.17 -11.84 4.30
C ALA A 59 -0.28 -10.82 3.56
N GLN A 60 0.71 -10.23 4.24
CA GLN A 60 1.62 -9.26 3.63
C GLN A 60 2.54 -9.90 2.58
N VAL A 61 3.12 -11.07 2.90
CA VAL A 61 3.93 -11.84 1.96
C VAL A 61 3.10 -12.27 0.74
N GLY A 62 1.90 -12.79 0.97
CA GLY A 62 0.99 -13.16 -0.11
C GLY A 62 0.71 -11.99 -1.05
N TYR A 63 0.38 -10.82 -0.50
CA TYR A 63 0.12 -9.64 -1.33
C TYR A 63 1.36 -9.17 -2.10
N ALA A 64 2.54 -9.18 -1.48
CA ALA A 64 3.80 -8.89 -2.15
C ALA A 64 4.07 -9.88 -3.31
N LEU A 65 3.84 -11.18 -3.10
CA LEU A 65 3.94 -12.19 -4.17
C LEU A 65 2.93 -11.91 -5.29
N GLY A 66 1.70 -11.57 -4.96
CA GLY A 66 0.69 -11.19 -5.94
C GLY A 66 1.07 -9.97 -6.77
N LEU A 67 1.62 -8.93 -6.13
CA LEU A 67 2.16 -7.76 -6.82
C LEU A 67 3.29 -8.11 -7.79
N LEU A 68 4.17 -8.99 -7.38
CA LEU A 68 5.31 -9.42 -8.19
C LEU A 68 4.87 -10.32 -9.34
N LEU A 69 4.00 -11.29 -9.08
CA LEU A 69 3.70 -12.37 -10.01
C LEU A 69 2.45 -12.12 -10.86
N LEU A 70 1.43 -11.46 -10.31
CA LEU A 70 0.12 -11.36 -10.98
C LEU A 70 -0.14 -9.99 -11.59
N VAL A 71 0.31 -8.90 -10.98
CA VAL A 71 0.06 -7.55 -11.53
C VAL A 71 0.68 -7.38 -12.93
N PRO A 72 1.92 -7.83 -13.23
CA PRO A 72 2.48 -7.69 -14.58
C PRO A 72 1.74 -8.50 -15.65
N THR A 73 0.98 -9.53 -15.25
CA THR A 73 0.17 -10.30 -16.22
C THR A 73 -0.97 -9.47 -16.81
N ALA A 74 -1.37 -8.38 -16.16
CA ALA A 74 -2.42 -7.48 -16.67
C ALA A 74 -2.05 -6.83 -18.01
N ASP A 75 -0.76 -6.66 -18.31
CA ASP A 75 -0.26 -6.07 -19.55
C ASP A 75 -0.35 -7.03 -20.74
N THR A 76 -0.40 -8.34 -20.49
CA THR A 76 -0.34 -9.38 -21.53
C THR A 76 -1.61 -10.21 -21.62
N ALA A 77 -2.30 -10.41 -20.50
CA ALA A 77 -3.50 -11.26 -20.43
C ALA A 77 -4.77 -10.54 -20.93
N ARG A 78 -5.81 -11.31 -21.20
CA ARG A 78 -7.15 -10.79 -21.41
C ARG A 78 -7.72 -10.32 -20.07
N LEU A 79 -7.88 -9.00 -19.90
CA LEU A 79 -8.28 -8.37 -18.63
C LEU A 79 -9.55 -9.02 -18.02
N ARG A 80 -10.55 -9.29 -18.86
CA ARG A 80 -11.80 -9.96 -18.44
C ARG A 80 -11.53 -11.33 -17.83
N ARG A 81 -10.70 -12.16 -18.49
CA ARG A 81 -10.35 -13.50 -18.02
C ARG A 81 -9.49 -13.45 -16.75
N LEU A 82 -8.49 -12.56 -16.74
CA LEU A 82 -7.62 -12.37 -15.57
C LEU A 82 -8.44 -11.98 -14.34
N THR A 83 -9.33 -10.99 -14.48
CA THR A 83 -10.20 -10.56 -13.38
C THR A 83 -11.11 -11.68 -12.89
N ALA A 84 -11.71 -12.48 -13.80
CA ALA A 84 -12.54 -13.61 -13.43
C ALA A 84 -11.74 -14.70 -12.67
N VAL A 85 -10.55 -15.04 -13.14
CA VAL A 85 -9.68 -16.03 -12.49
C VAL A 85 -9.26 -15.56 -11.11
N LEU A 86 -8.81 -14.29 -10.98
CA LEU A 86 -8.39 -13.73 -9.68
C LEU A 86 -9.55 -13.72 -8.69
N LEU A 87 -10.75 -13.29 -9.08
CA LEU A 87 -11.93 -13.29 -8.21
C LEU A 87 -12.35 -14.71 -7.83
N ALA A 88 -12.31 -15.66 -8.74
CA ALA A 88 -12.63 -17.06 -8.45
C ALA A 88 -11.64 -17.67 -7.44
N LEU A 89 -10.33 -17.50 -7.68
CA LEU A 89 -9.28 -17.97 -6.77
C LEU A 89 -9.38 -17.31 -5.39
N THR A 90 -9.63 -16.00 -5.35
CA THR A 90 -9.82 -15.27 -4.09
C THR A 90 -11.04 -15.78 -3.33
N SER A 91 -12.19 -15.98 -4.01
CA SER A 91 -13.39 -16.52 -3.37
C SER A 91 -13.17 -17.94 -2.85
N THR A 92 -12.50 -18.79 -3.62
CA THR A 92 -12.14 -20.14 -3.17
C THR A 92 -11.22 -20.12 -1.97
N ALA A 93 -10.17 -19.27 -1.96
CA ALA A 93 -9.27 -19.14 -0.84
C ALA A 93 -9.98 -18.63 0.42
N LEU A 94 -10.96 -17.70 0.28
CA LEU A 94 -11.82 -17.25 1.38
C LEU A 94 -12.69 -18.39 1.94
N LEU A 95 -13.26 -19.23 1.10
CA LEU A 95 -14.03 -20.39 1.56
C LEU A 95 -13.14 -21.43 2.25
N VAL A 96 -11.94 -21.69 1.73
CA VAL A 96 -10.95 -22.56 2.39
C VAL A 96 -10.57 -21.98 3.76
N ALA A 97 -10.35 -20.67 3.85
CA ALA A 97 -10.08 -20.00 5.12
C ALA A 97 -11.25 -20.13 6.11
N ALA A 98 -12.50 -19.98 5.63
CA ALA A 98 -13.69 -20.17 6.46
C ALA A 98 -13.83 -21.61 6.99
N ALA A 99 -13.45 -22.59 6.18
CA ALA A 99 -13.51 -24.01 6.52
C ALA A 99 -12.25 -24.55 7.22
N ALA A 100 -11.23 -23.71 7.46
CA ALA A 100 -9.95 -24.13 7.98
C ALA A 100 -10.08 -24.88 9.32
N PRO A 101 -9.61 -26.14 9.42
CA PRO A 101 -9.67 -26.91 10.65
C PRO A 101 -8.55 -26.52 11.65
N ASP A 102 -7.47 -25.93 11.15
CA ASP A 102 -6.27 -25.59 11.91
C ASP A 102 -5.64 -24.29 11.41
N VAL A 103 -4.69 -23.76 12.19
CA VAL A 103 -4.03 -22.47 11.90
C VAL A 103 -3.11 -22.54 10.68
N VAL A 104 -2.55 -23.70 10.35
CA VAL A 104 -1.66 -23.87 9.19
C VAL A 104 -2.48 -23.73 7.91
N THR A 105 -3.60 -24.45 7.82
CA THR A 105 -4.55 -24.35 6.72
C THR A 105 -5.04 -22.90 6.56
N LEU A 106 -5.40 -22.22 7.66
CA LEU A 106 -5.83 -20.83 7.63
C LEU A 106 -4.72 -19.89 7.14
N THR A 107 -3.50 -20.09 7.59
CA THR A 107 -2.33 -19.27 7.20
C THR A 107 -2.01 -19.44 5.71
N VAL A 108 -2.01 -20.68 5.21
CA VAL A 108 -1.80 -20.98 3.79
C VAL A 108 -2.95 -20.43 2.93
N ALA A 109 -4.20 -20.58 3.38
CA ALA A 109 -5.35 -19.99 2.71
C ALA A 109 -5.26 -18.45 2.68
N THR A 110 -4.80 -17.81 3.77
CA THR A 110 -4.59 -16.35 3.83
C THR A 110 -3.47 -15.91 2.90
N LEU A 111 -2.39 -16.64 2.80
CA LEU A 111 -1.32 -16.36 1.83
C LEU A 111 -1.85 -16.45 0.40
N ALA A 112 -2.59 -17.51 0.05
CA ALA A 112 -3.19 -17.68 -1.27
C ALA A 112 -4.24 -16.60 -1.58
N LEU A 113 -5.12 -16.30 -0.62
CA LEU A 113 -6.09 -15.22 -0.67
C LEU A 113 -5.43 -13.88 -0.98
N SER A 114 -4.40 -13.53 -0.21
CA SER A 114 -3.70 -12.24 -0.36
C SER A 114 -2.91 -12.17 -1.67
N THR A 115 -2.36 -13.30 -2.14
CA THR A 115 -1.69 -13.38 -3.45
C THR A 115 -2.65 -13.06 -4.59
N THR A 116 -3.87 -13.54 -4.54
CA THR A 116 -4.86 -13.38 -5.62
C THR A 116 -5.68 -12.08 -5.52
N THR A 117 -5.67 -11.41 -4.36
CA THR A 117 -6.48 -10.19 -4.11
C THR A 117 -5.83 -8.89 -4.61
N VAL A 118 -4.99 -8.96 -5.66
CA VAL A 118 -4.24 -7.81 -6.22
C VAL A 118 -5.03 -6.96 -7.22
N LEU A 119 -6.29 -7.25 -7.42
CA LEU A 119 -7.16 -6.49 -8.34
C LEU A 119 -7.15 -4.97 -8.11
N PRO A 120 -7.06 -4.42 -6.89
CA PRO A 120 -6.93 -2.98 -6.67
C PRO A 120 -5.81 -2.32 -7.48
N GLN A 121 -4.67 -3.01 -7.60
CA GLN A 121 -3.51 -2.51 -8.34
C GLN A 121 -3.71 -2.57 -9.86
N ILE A 122 -4.56 -3.45 -10.33
CA ILE A 122 -4.93 -3.59 -11.74
C ILE A 122 -6.06 -2.62 -12.11
N LEU A 123 -7.09 -2.50 -11.26
CA LEU A 123 -8.28 -1.71 -11.56
C LEU A 123 -8.02 -0.20 -11.59
N THR A 124 -7.10 0.32 -10.76
CA THR A 124 -6.78 1.76 -10.73
C THR A 124 -6.22 2.27 -12.06
N PRO A 125 -5.17 1.69 -12.65
CA PRO A 125 -4.71 2.09 -13.99
C PRO A 125 -5.73 1.80 -15.09
N VAL A 126 -6.48 0.70 -15.00
CA VAL A 126 -7.58 0.38 -15.92
C VAL A 126 -8.61 1.51 -15.94
N ALA A 127 -9.05 1.93 -14.76
CA ALA A 127 -10.02 3.03 -14.62
C ALA A 127 -9.49 4.34 -15.20
N ALA A 128 -8.19 4.63 -14.99
CA ALA A 128 -7.53 5.80 -15.53
C ALA A 128 -7.48 5.83 -17.06
N VAL A 129 -7.21 4.67 -17.70
CA VAL A 129 -7.18 4.52 -19.15
C VAL A 129 -8.58 4.65 -19.74
N LEU A 130 -9.56 3.97 -19.16
CA LEU A 130 -10.94 3.95 -19.66
C LEU A 130 -11.66 5.30 -19.49
N ALA A 131 -11.25 6.12 -18.52
CA ALA A 131 -11.86 7.44 -18.26
C ALA A 131 -11.51 8.48 -19.32
N GLY A 132 -10.42 8.30 -20.05
CA GLY A 132 -9.87 9.30 -20.97
C GLY A 132 -9.26 10.52 -20.25
N PRO A 133 -8.54 11.40 -20.98
CA PRO A 133 -7.75 12.48 -20.37
C PRO A 133 -8.58 13.45 -19.50
N ALA A 134 -9.77 13.84 -19.95
CA ALA A 134 -10.59 14.86 -19.30
C ALA A 134 -11.19 14.41 -17.95
N ARG A 135 -11.43 13.11 -17.75
CA ARG A 135 -12.08 12.56 -16.54
C ARG A 135 -11.14 11.72 -15.69
N ARG A 136 -9.91 11.50 -16.12
CA ARG A 136 -8.93 10.59 -15.48
C ARG A 136 -8.73 10.87 -13.99
N GLY A 137 -8.48 12.13 -13.62
CA GLY A 137 -8.27 12.51 -12.22
C GLY A 137 -9.46 12.19 -11.33
N ARG A 138 -10.68 12.55 -11.78
CA ARG A 138 -11.92 12.30 -11.03
C ARG A 138 -12.19 10.80 -10.84
N VAL A 139 -11.97 10.00 -11.89
CA VAL A 139 -12.21 8.55 -11.84
C VAL A 139 -11.20 7.86 -10.93
N VAL A 140 -9.91 8.21 -11.03
CA VAL A 140 -8.86 7.68 -10.14
C VAL A 140 -9.15 8.06 -8.69
N ALA A 141 -9.58 9.29 -8.42
CA ALA A 141 -9.96 9.73 -7.07
C ALA A 141 -11.14 8.93 -6.50
N LEU A 142 -12.18 8.64 -7.31
CA LEU A 142 -13.32 7.83 -6.88
C LEU A 142 -12.93 6.36 -6.61
N VAL A 143 -12.09 5.77 -7.45
CA VAL A 143 -11.57 4.42 -7.19
C VAL A 143 -10.69 4.42 -5.94
N GLY A 144 -9.82 5.42 -5.77
CA GLY A 144 -9.00 5.60 -4.57
C GLY A 144 -9.83 5.76 -3.29
N LEU A 145 -10.94 6.52 -3.35
CA LEU A 145 -11.89 6.61 -2.25
C LEU A 145 -12.51 5.24 -1.93
N GLY A 146 -12.89 4.46 -2.94
CA GLY A 146 -13.35 3.09 -2.76
C GLY A 146 -12.32 2.22 -2.04
N LEU A 147 -11.05 2.28 -2.44
CA LEU A 147 -9.95 1.55 -1.78
C LEU A 147 -9.80 1.98 -0.32
N THR A 148 -9.83 3.27 -0.04
CA THR A 148 -9.72 3.82 1.33
C THR A 148 -10.87 3.34 2.20
N LEU A 149 -12.10 3.49 1.72
CA LEU A 149 -13.29 3.03 2.45
C LEU A 149 -13.28 1.51 2.63
N GLY A 150 -12.91 0.74 1.59
CA GLY A 150 -12.82 -0.71 1.66
C GLY A 150 -11.81 -1.18 2.70
N SER A 151 -10.60 -0.63 2.71
CA SER A 151 -9.56 -0.98 3.69
C SER A 151 -9.94 -0.58 5.12
N THR A 152 -10.65 0.52 5.30
CA THR A 152 -11.06 1.03 6.61
C THR A 152 -12.27 0.26 7.16
N LEU A 153 -13.33 0.13 6.35
CA LEU A 153 -14.57 -0.52 6.76
C LEU A 153 -14.45 -2.05 6.85
N SER A 154 -13.48 -2.66 6.15
CA SER A 154 -13.29 -4.11 6.19
C SER A 154 -13.14 -4.67 7.60
N ARG A 155 -12.37 -3.97 8.44
CA ARG A 155 -12.16 -4.35 9.84
C ARG A 155 -13.45 -4.29 10.63
N THR A 156 -14.22 -3.21 10.45
CA THR A 156 -15.51 -3.02 11.14
C THR A 156 -16.51 -4.09 10.72
N VAL A 157 -16.62 -4.36 9.42
CA VAL A 157 -17.53 -5.39 8.91
C VAL A 157 -17.13 -6.77 9.40
N SER A 158 -15.84 -7.14 9.33
CA SER A 158 -15.40 -8.47 9.76
C SER A 158 -15.58 -8.69 11.26
N GLY A 159 -15.25 -7.68 12.07
CA GLY A 159 -15.45 -7.73 13.52
C GLY A 159 -16.93 -7.83 13.90
N ALA A 160 -17.79 -6.98 13.30
CA ALA A 160 -19.23 -6.99 13.56
C ALA A 160 -19.89 -8.31 13.15
N VAL A 161 -19.52 -8.88 11.99
CA VAL A 161 -20.03 -10.20 11.55
C VAL A 161 -19.60 -11.28 12.51
N ALA A 162 -18.36 -11.26 12.97
CA ALA A 162 -17.84 -12.26 13.92
C ALA A 162 -18.57 -12.19 15.28
N ASP A 163 -18.82 -10.99 15.80
CA ASP A 163 -19.57 -10.80 17.04
C ASP A 163 -21.03 -11.24 16.89
N ALA A 164 -21.71 -10.79 15.83
CA ALA A 164 -23.11 -11.09 15.60
C ALA A 164 -23.38 -12.59 15.39
N SER A 165 -22.42 -13.31 14.78
CA SER A 165 -22.54 -14.76 14.48
C SER A 165 -21.91 -15.65 15.55
N GLY A 166 -21.15 -15.09 16.50
CA GLY A 166 -20.33 -15.85 17.43
C GLY A 166 -19.17 -16.64 16.79
N SER A 167 -18.86 -16.38 15.52
CA SER A 167 -17.87 -17.16 14.76
C SER A 167 -17.04 -16.28 13.82
N TRP A 168 -15.71 -16.34 13.97
CA TRP A 168 -14.79 -15.69 13.04
C TRP A 168 -14.90 -16.23 11.60
N ARG A 169 -15.35 -17.49 11.44
CA ARG A 169 -15.54 -18.13 10.13
C ARG A 169 -16.62 -17.44 9.28
N ALA A 170 -17.69 -16.94 9.93
CA ALA A 170 -18.78 -16.25 9.22
C ALA A 170 -18.28 -15.00 8.49
N ALA A 171 -17.30 -14.29 9.05
CA ALA A 171 -16.70 -13.15 8.38
C ALA A 171 -16.05 -13.53 7.05
N TYR A 172 -15.31 -14.64 6.98
CA TYR A 172 -14.72 -15.13 5.74
C TYR A 172 -15.79 -15.58 4.72
N VAL A 173 -16.90 -16.17 5.18
CA VAL A 173 -18.02 -16.53 4.29
C VAL A 173 -18.65 -15.29 3.66
N VAL A 174 -18.88 -14.23 4.45
CA VAL A 174 -19.42 -12.96 3.94
C VAL A 174 -18.47 -12.33 2.91
N ALA A 175 -17.16 -12.33 3.18
CA ALA A 175 -16.16 -11.84 2.23
C ALA A 175 -16.14 -12.68 0.93
N ALA A 176 -16.26 -14.02 1.05
CA ALA A 176 -16.35 -14.92 -0.09
C ALA A 176 -17.58 -14.63 -0.96
N MET A 177 -18.74 -14.46 -0.34
CA MET A 177 -19.99 -14.12 -1.06
C MET A 177 -19.88 -12.77 -1.78
N ALA A 178 -19.35 -11.74 -1.11
CA ALA A 178 -19.14 -10.43 -1.73
C ALA A 178 -18.18 -10.50 -2.93
N THR A 179 -17.08 -11.25 -2.78
CA THR A 179 -16.09 -11.44 -3.85
C THR A 179 -16.66 -12.28 -5.00
N ALA A 180 -17.44 -13.33 -4.70
CA ALA A 180 -18.13 -14.15 -5.69
C ALA A 180 -19.20 -13.34 -6.46
N ALA A 181 -19.93 -12.45 -5.79
CA ALA A 181 -20.88 -11.56 -6.47
C ALA A 181 -20.16 -10.68 -7.51
N LEU A 182 -18.96 -10.18 -7.18
CA LEU A 182 -18.14 -9.43 -8.15
C LEU A 182 -17.70 -10.29 -9.33
N LEU A 183 -17.43 -11.58 -9.15
CA LEU A 183 -17.08 -12.51 -10.23
C LEU A 183 -18.15 -12.57 -11.32
N PHE A 184 -19.41 -12.48 -10.95
CA PHE A 184 -20.52 -12.51 -11.92
C PHE A 184 -20.75 -11.16 -12.61
N VAL A 185 -20.38 -10.04 -11.98
CA VAL A 185 -20.70 -8.69 -12.49
C VAL A 185 -19.50 -8.04 -13.18
N LEU A 186 -18.34 -7.99 -12.49
CA LEU A 186 -17.21 -7.17 -12.91
C LEU A 186 -16.60 -7.59 -14.25
N PRO A 187 -16.31 -8.89 -14.52
CA PRO A 187 -15.68 -9.28 -15.79
C PRO A 187 -16.54 -8.94 -17.01
N ARG A 188 -17.88 -8.98 -16.86
CA ARG A 188 -18.82 -8.67 -17.96
C ARG A 188 -18.84 -7.19 -18.32
N ARG A 189 -18.37 -6.31 -17.44
CA ARG A 189 -18.35 -4.86 -17.62
C ARG A 189 -16.98 -4.33 -18.04
N LEU A 190 -15.93 -5.14 -17.93
CA LEU A 190 -14.58 -4.78 -18.36
C LEU A 190 -14.38 -5.07 -19.85
N PRO A 191 -13.53 -4.28 -20.54
CA PRO A 191 -13.09 -4.61 -21.89
C PRO A 191 -12.26 -5.89 -21.89
N GLU A 192 -12.17 -6.54 -23.03
CA GLU A 192 -11.37 -7.76 -23.14
C GLU A 192 -9.87 -7.47 -22.96
N ARG A 193 -9.40 -6.36 -23.52
CA ARG A 193 -8.02 -5.86 -23.42
C ARG A 193 -8.02 -4.35 -23.34
N LEU A 194 -6.96 -3.78 -22.78
CA LEU A 194 -6.75 -2.32 -22.67
C LEU A 194 -5.96 -1.73 -23.86
N GLY A 195 -5.33 -2.57 -24.66
CA GLY A 195 -4.48 -2.17 -25.77
C GLY A 195 -3.85 -3.37 -26.46
N PRO A 196 -2.98 -3.15 -27.46
CA PRO A 196 -2.20 -4.22 -28.07
C PRO A 196 -1.32 -4.88 -26.99
N PRO A 197 -1.05 -6.19 -27.09
CA PRO A 197 -0.20 -6.89 -26.12
C PRO A 197 1.17 -6.21 -26.06
N GLY A 198 1.63 -5.95 -24.83
CA GLY A 198 2.92 -5.35 -24.57
C GLY A 198 4.05 -6.18 -25.21
N ARG A 199 5.02 -5.52 -25.84
CA ARG A 199 6.18 -6.18 -26.47
C ARG A 199 7.19 -6.72 -25.45
N THR A 200 7.08 -6.33 -24.18
CA THR A 200 8.06 -6.71 -23.16
C THR A 200 7.69 -8.07 -22.57
N SER A 201 8.63 -8.99 -22.58
CA SER A 201 8.47 -10.31 -21.95
C SER A 201 8.28 -10.15 -20.44
N TYR A 202 7.39 -10.93 -19.86
CA TYR A 202 7.16 -11.01 -18.41
C TYR A 202 8.47 -11.23 -17.62
N ALA A 203 9.32 -12.17 -18.08
CA ALA A 203 10.62 -12.43 -17.48
C ALA A 203 11.55 -11.20 -17.52
N ALA A 204 11.54 -10.43 -18.61
CA ALA A 204 12.34 -9.21 -18.74
C ALA A 204 11.84 -8.10 -17.80
N LEU A 205 10.52 -8.03 -17.54
CA LEU A 205 9.96 -7.09 -16.56
C LEU A 205 10.47 -7.41 -15.16
N LEU A 206 10.42 -8.68 -14.74
CA LEU A 206 10.89 -9.11 -13.41
C LEU A 206 12.42 -8.94 -13.26
N ALA A 207 13.19 -9.34 -14.26
CA ALA A 207 14.66 -9.22 -14.24
C ALA A 207 15.15 -7.76 -14.20
N GLY A 208 14.31 -6.82 -14.64
CA GLY A 208 14.62 -5.38 -14.60
C GLY A 208 14.45 -4.74 -13.23
N LEU A 209 13.67 -5.32 -12.29
CA LEU A 209 13.37 -4.70 -10.98
C LEU A 209 14.60 -4.44 -10.10
N PRO A 210 15.56 -5.39 -9.93
CA PRO A 210 16.77 -5.14 -9.13
C PRO A 210 17.65 -4.03 -9.72
N ARG A 211 17.74 -3.95 -11.05
CA ARG A 211 18.50 -2.90 -11.73
C ARG A 211 17.89 -1.51 -11.49
N LEU A 212 16.56 -1.39 -11.45
CA LEU A 212 15.89 -0.13 -11.12
C LEU A 212 16.21 0.31 -9.70
N LEU A 213 16.23 -0.62 -8.75
CA LEU A 213 16.57 -0.33 -7.35
C LEU A 213 18.01 0.16 -7.22
N SER A 214 18.96 -0.46 -7.92
CA SER A 214 20.37 -0.04 -7.90
C SER A 214 20.59 1.29 -8.62
N ALA A 215 19.90 1.54 -9.74
CA ALA A 215 20.09 2.72 -10.57
C ALA A 215 19.52 4.02 -9.96
N HIS A 216 18.43 3.92 -9.18
CA HIS A 216 17.71 5.11 -8.70
C HIS A 216 17.79 5.26 -7.18
N ARG A 217 18.59 6.24 -6.71
CA ARG A 217 18.68 6.58 -5.27
C ARG A 217 17.32 6.94 -4.67
N GLU A 218 16.51 7.72 -5.41
CA GLU A 218 15.18 8.15 -4.96
C GLU A 218 14.24 6.96 -4.73
N LEU A 219 14.34 5.91 -5.55
CA LEU A 219 13.60 4.67 -5.35
C LEU A 219 14.04 3.94 -4.08
N ARG A 220 15.37 3.85 -3.82
CA ARG A 220 15.87 3.23 -2.58
C ARG A 220 15.39 3.95 -1.34
N VAL A 221 15.48 5.28 -1.32
CA VAL A 221 15.02 6.12 -0.21
C VAL A 221 13.52 5.93 0.02
N ALA A 222 12.71 6.02 -1.03
CA ALA A 222 11.27 5.80 -0.95
C ALA A 222 10.92 4.40 -0.46
N ALA A 223 11.62 3.36 -0.97
CA ALA A 223 11.42 1.96 -0.59
C ALA A 223 11.68 1.72 0.91
N VAL A 224 12.77 2.27 1.45
CA VAL A 224 13.09 2.14 2.88
C VAL A 224 12.08 2.91 3.74
N ILE A 225 11.73 4.14 3.36
CA ILE A 225 10.71 4.92 4.10
C ILE A 225 9.36 4.19 4.08
N GLY A 226 8.93 3.68 2.91
CA GLY A 226 7.69 2.91 2.78
C GLY A 226 7.70 1.65 3.63
N ALA A 227 8.81 0.89 3.60
CA ALA A 227 8.99 -0.31 4.42
C ALA A 227 8.94 -0.01 5.92
N CYS A 228 9.61 1.04 6.37
CA CYS A 228 9.62 1.47 7.76
C CYS A 228 8.24 1.96 8.23
N ALA A 229 7.61 2.85 7.48
CA ALA A 229 6.29 3.39 7.82
C ALA A 229 5.22 2.29 7.87
N PHE A 230 5.19 1.43 6.85
CA PHE A 230 4.23 0.33 6.80
C PHE A 230 4.58 -0.81 7.76
N GLY A 231 5.86 -0.98 8.09
CA GLY A 231 6.32 -1.87 9.15
C GLY A 231 5.74 -1.46 10.51
N ALA A 232 5.86 -0.20 10.88
CA ALA A 232 5.28 0.33 12.12
C ALA A 232 3.76 0.17 12.16
N PHE A 233 3.06 0.47 11.05
CA PHE A 233 1.63 0.23 10.89
C PHE A 233 1.27 -1.23 11.10
N SER A 234 2.04 -2.14 10.48
CA SER A 234 1.77 -3.58 10.54
C SER A 234 2.04 -4.18 11.90
N VAL A 235 3.05 -3.71 12.64
CA VAL A 235 3.25 -4.06 14.07
C VAL A 235 1.98 -3.74 14.85
N PHE A 236 1.53 -2.49 14.79
CA PHE A 236 0.39 -2.03 15.58
C PHE A 236 -0.88 -2.84 15.31
N TRP A 237 -1.25 -2.99 14.02
CA TRP A 237 -2.47 -3.70 13.65
C TRP A 237 -2.41 -5.21 13.86
N ALA A 238 -1.23 -5.82 13.82
CA ALA A 238 -1.06 -7.24 14.07
C ALA A 238 -1.33 -7.62 15.54
N VAL A 239 -1.01 -6.72 16.48
CA VAL A 239 -1.12 -6.99 17.92
C VAL A 239 -2.34 -6.35 18.57
N LEU A 240 -2.98 -5.36 17.92
CA LEU A 240 -4.09 -4.60 18.49
C LEU A 240 -5.26 -5.50 18.91
N ALA A 241 -5.64 -6.49 18.08
CA ALA A 241 -6.75 -7.39 18.40
C ALA A 241 -6.48 -8.24 19.63
N PHE A 242 -5.25 -8.71 19.82
CA PHE A 242 -4.83 -9.45 21.01
C PHE A 242 -4.83 -8.55 22.24
N HIS A 243 -4.29 -7.33 22.13
CA HIS A 243 -4.24 -6.38 23.22
C HIS A 243 -5.64 -5.94 23.68
N LEU A 244 -6.56 -5.72 22.75
CA LEU A 244 -7.97 -5.40 23.06
C LEU A 244 -8.71 -6.56 23.71
N ALA A 245 -8.36 -7.81 23.38
CA ALA A 245 -8.97 -9.00 23.96
C ALA A 245 -8.41 -9.38 25.33
N ALA A 246 -7.22 -8.88 25.67
CA ALA A 246 -6.56 -9.14 26.96
C ALA A 246 -7.13 -8.26 28.09
N PRO A 247 -7.02 -8.69 29.38
CA PRO A 247 -7.31 -7.83 30.52
C PRO A 247 -6.39 -6.59 30.54
N PRO A 248 -6.85 -5.41 31.00
CA PRO A 248 -8.16 -5.15 31.60
C PRO A 248 -9.27 -4.83 30.60
N LEU A 249 -8.99 -4.78 29.28
CA LEU A 249 -9.94 -4.34 28.26
C LEU A 249 -11.01 -5.41 27.96
N GLY A 250 -10.63 -6.64 27.67
CA GLY A 250 -11.55 -7.77 27.48
C GLY A 250 -12.53 -7.63 26.31
N TYR A 251 -12.17 -6.84 25.26
CA TYR A 251 -13.07 -6.56 24.16
C TYR A 251 -13.12 -7.69 23.13
N GLY A 252 -14.29 -7.85 22.49
CA GLY A 252 -14.51 -8.80 21.40
C GLY A 252 -14.02 -8.27 20.03
N PRO A 253 -14.12 -9.12 18.98
CA PRO A 253 -13.71 -8.77 17.63
C PRO A 253 -14.51 -7.60 17.03
N GLY A 254 -15.75 -7.38 17.44
CA GLY A 254 -16.56 -6.22 17.03
C GLY A 254 -15.94 -4.89 17.44
N VAL A 255 -15.49 -4.78 18.71
CA VAL A 255 -14.80 -3.58 19.19
C VAL A 255 -13.46 -3.41 18.48
N ALA A 256 -12.68 -4.50 18.30
CA ALA A 256 -11.44 -4.47 17.54
C ALA A 256 -11.69 -3.99 16.08
N GLY A 257 -12.78 -4.42 15.48
CA GLY A 257 -13.22 -3.98 14.16
C GLY A 257 -13.62 -2.49 14.11
N LEU A 258 -14.25 -1.95 15.17
CA LEU A 258 -14.62 -0.53 15.24
C LEU A 258 -13.41 0.40 15.15
N PHE A 259 -12.21 -0.05 15.54
CA PHE A 259 -10.98 0.72 15.32
C PHE A 259 -10.74 1.01 13.84
N GLY A 260 -11.19 0.15 12.91
CA GLY A 260 -11.22 0.47 11.48
C GLY A 260 -12.04 1.75 11.22
N LEU A 261 -13.27 1.80 11.70
CA LEU A 261 -14.15 2.97 11.53
C LEU A 261 -13.61 4.22 12.26
N LEU A 262 -13.06 4.04 13.46
CA LEU A 262 -12.47 5.13 14.23
C LEU A 262 -11.26 5.78 13.52
N THR A 263 -10.60 5.09 12.59
CA THR A 263 -9.52 5.68 11.77
C THR A 263 -10.01 6.33 10.47
N LEU A 264 -11.31 6.37 10.21
CA LEU A 264 -11.85 7.02 9.02
C LEU A 264 -11.48 8.52 8.91
N PRO A 265 -11.50 9.34 9.99
CA PRO A 265 -11.05 10.73 9.91
C PRO A 265 -9.61 10.84 9.43
N ALA A 266 -8.71 9.98 9.93
CA ALA A 266 -7.31 9.93 9.49
C ALA A 266 -7.19 9.55 8.01
N ALA A 267 -7.97 8.58 7.55
CA ALA A 267 -7.98 8.15 6.16
C ALA A 267 -8.47 9.28 5.22
N LEU A 268 -9.46 10.06 5.63
CA LEU A 268 -9.94 11.23 4.88
C LEU A 268 -8.90 12.36 4.89
N LEU A 269 -8.25 12.61 6.03
CA LEU A 269 -7.22 13.63 6.16
C LEU A 269 -5.99 13.31 5.29
N SER A 270 -5.74 12.05 4.97
CA SER A 270 -4.64 11.64 4.10
C SER A 270 -4.71 12.25 2.68
N ALA A 271 -5.89 12.68 2.24
CA ALA A 271 -6.05 13.39 0.97
C ALA A 271 -5.30 14.74 0.93
N THR A 272 -5.00 15.33 2.09
CA THR A 272 -4.21 16.58 2.19
C THR A 272 -2.72 16.37 1.97
N ALA A 273 -2.23 15.12 2.03
CA ALA A 273 -0.81 14.80 1.88
C ALA A 273 -0.24 15.14 0.49
N GLY A 274 -1.08 15.06 -0.58
CA GLY A 274 -0.68 15.46 -1.93
C GLY A 274 -0.32 16.95 -1.99
N PRO A 275 -1.25 17.88 -1.73
CA PRO A 275 -0.99 19.32 -1.67
C PRO A 275 0.16 19.70 -0.73
N LEU A 276 0.30 19.03 0.41
CA LEU A 276 1.42 19.25 1.32
C LEU A 276 2.75 18.83 0.68
N THR A 277 2.76 17.72 -0.07
CA THR A 277 3.96 17.26 -0.78
C THR A 277 4.36 18.22 -1.89
N ASP A 278 3.39 18.78 -2.61
CA ASP A 278 3.63 19.79 -3.66
C ASP A 278 4.19 21.08 -3.08
N ARG A 279 3.74 21.48 -1.88
CA ARG A 279 4.16 22.73 -1.23
C ARG A 279 5.50 22.63 -0.48
N PHE A 280 5.72 21.54 0.24
CA PHE A 280 6.87 21.41 1.18
C PHE A 280 7.91 20.39 0.70
N GLY A 281 7.62 19.67 -0.37
CA GLY A 281 8.47 18.60 -0.89
C GLY A 281 8.32 17.27 -0.14
N ALA A 282 8.61 16.17 -0.85
CA ALA A 282 8.44 14.81 -0.34
C ALA A 282 9.28 14.51 0.92
N GLY A 283 10.46 15.15 1.07
CA GLY A 283 11.33 14.96 2.23
C GLY A 283 10.70 15.45 3.52
N ALA A 284 10.18 16.68 3.52
CA ALA A 284 9.54 17.29 4.69
C ALA A 284 8.26 16.56 5.08
N VAL A 285 7.43 16.16 4.09
CA VAL A 285 6.19 15.41 4.34
C VAL A 285 6.49 14.01 4.89
N ASN A 286 7.53 13.33 4.39
CA ASN A 286 7.97 12.05 4.97
C ASN A 286 8.45 12.20 6.42
N ALA A 287 9.24 13.23 6.72
CA ALA A 287 9.69 13.49 8.09
C ALA A 287 8.49 13.77 9.03
N GLY A 288 7.61 14.70 8.64
CA GLY A 288 6.40 15.03 9.40
C GLY A 288 5.48 13.83 9.60
N GLY A 289 5.29 13.00 8.54
CA GLY A 289 4.50 11.78 8.59
C GLY A 289 5.08 10.75 9.56
N LEU A 290 6.40 10.54 9.54
CA LEU A 290 7.06 9.61 10.48
C LEU A 290 7.00 10.14 11.92
N VAL A 291 7.16 11.43 12.15
CA VAL A 291 6.98 12.03 13.48
C VAL A 291 5.54 11.85 13.96
N CYS A 292 4.56 12.11 13.11
CA CYS A 292 3.14 11.90 13.42
C CYS A 292 2.85 10.42 13.77
N ALA A 293 3.40 9.48 13.01
CA ALA A 293 3.30 8.05 13.29
C ALA A 293 3.95 7.68 14.64
N GLY A 294 5.14 8.24 14.92
CA GLY A 294 5.84 8.05 16.20
C GLY A 294 5.03 8.59 17.39
N LEU A 295 4.42 9.76 17.26
CA LEU A 295 3.50 10.31 18.27
C LEU A 295 2.29 9.38 18.48
N GLY A 296 1.74 8.80 17.39
CA GLY A 296 0.67 7.81 17.50
C GLY A 296 1.06 6.58 18.30
N ILE A 297 2.27 6.05 18.07
CA ILE A 297 2.83 4.93 18.81
C ILE A 297 3.02 5.31 20.29
N ALA A 298 3.56 6.51 20.56
CA ALA A 298 3.77 7.01 21.92
C ALA A 298 2.44 7.17 22.68
N VAL A 299 1.42 7.75 22.06
CA VAL A 299 0.07 7.90 22.66
C VAL A 299 -0.52 6.53 23.01
N ALA A 300 -0.43 5.55 22.09
CA ALA A 300 -0.91 4.19 22.33
C ALA A 300 -0.11 3.47 23.44
N GLY A 301 1.17 3.80 23.59
CA GLY A 301 2.03 3.26 24.64
C GLY A 301 1.77 3.87 26.01
N LEU A 302 1.42 5.17 26.06
CA LEU A 302 1.13 5.87 27.32
C LEU A 302 -0.28 5.59 27.86
N ALA A 303 -1.21 5.17 26.99
CA ALA A 303 -2.59 4.90 27.37
C ALA A 303 -3.05 3.48 26.95
N PRO A 304 -2.34 2.41 27.33
CA PRO A 304 -2.59 1.04 26.85
C PRO A 304 -3.94 0.48 27.30
N ALA A 305 -4.47 0.95 28.42
CA ALA A 305 -5.77 0.51 28.97
C ALA A 305 -6.94 1.41 28.53
N SER A 306 -6.70 2.41 27.69
CA SER A 306 -7.72 3.35 27.22
C SER A 306 -8.06 3.12 25.75
N ALA A 307 -9.29 2.69 25.44
CA ALA A 307 -9.78 2.55 24.08
C ALA A 307 -9.68 3.89 23.30
N ALA A 308 -9.94 5.02 23.95
CA ALA A 308 -9.81 6.35 23.37
C ALA A 308 -8.34 6.69 23.06
N GLY A 309 -7.42 6.37 23.97
CA GLY A 309 -5.97 6.55 23.77
C GLY A 309 -5.45 5.69 22.62
N LEU A 310 -5.83 4.41 22.57
CA LEU A 310 -5.49 3.51 21.47
C LEU A 310 -6.06 4.01 20.13
N ALA A 311 -7.30 4.50 20.11
CA ALA A 311 -7.92 5.07 18.91
C ALA A 311 -7.22 6.37 18.44
N ALA A 312 -6.87 7.27 19.36
CA ALA A 312 -6.10 8.47 19.04
C ALA A 312 -4.71 8.10 18.47
N GLY A 313 -4.03 7.16 19.10
CA GLY A 313 -2.76 6.62 18.60
C GLY A 313 -2.88 6.01 17.21
N ALA A 314 -3.91 5.20 16.96
CA ALA A 314 -4.21 4.63 15.65
C ALA A 314 -4.45 5.70 14.58
N ASN A 315 -5.20 6.77 14.88
CA ASN A 315 -5.44 7.87 13.96
C ASN A 315 -4.14 8.59 13.57
N LEU A 316 -3.32 8.96 14.53
CA LEU A 316 -2.01 9.60 14.28
C LEU A 316 -1.10 8.69 13.45
N LEU A 317 -1.06 7.41 13.76
CA LEU A 317 -0.30 6.42 13.01
C LEU A 317 -0.79 6.34 11.55
N VAL A 318 -2.09 6.24 11.32
CA VAL A 318 -2.69 6.16 9.97
C VAL A 318 -2.41 7.43 9.17
N VAL A 319 -2.59 8.62 9.75
CA VAL A 319 -2.25 9.90 9.11
C VAL A 319 -0.79 9.92 8.69
N GLY A 320 0.11 9.60 9.63
CA GLY A 320 1.55 9.63 9.39
C GLY A 320 1.99 8.67 8.28
N VAL A 321 1.53 7.41 8.34
CA VAL A 321 1.86 6.38 7.34
C VAL A 321 1.29 6.73 5.97
N SER A 322 0.06 7.22 5.91
CA SER A 322 -0.57 7.64 4.65
C SER A 322 0.16 8.82 4.01
N ALA A 323 0.59 9.80 4.81
CA ALA A 323 1.39 10.92 4.34
C ALA A 323 2.74 10.45 3.78
N CYS A 324 3.41 9.52 4.46
CA CYS A 324 4.65 8.91 3.99
C CYS A 324 4.45 8.18 2.65
N GLN A 325 3.34 7.45 2.50
CA GLN A 325 3.04 6.72 1.28
C GLN A 325 2.82 7.65 0.09
N VAL A 326 2.03 8.71 0.25
CA VAL A 326 1.77 9.70 -0.81
C VAL A 326 3.06 10.43 -1.20
N ALA A 327 3.84 10.89 -0.23
CA ALA A 327 5.09 11.59 -0.49
C ALA A 327 6.16 10.68 -1.15
N ALA A 328 6.26 9.41 -0.72
CA ALA A 328 7.15 8.44 -1.34
C ALA A 328 6.73 8.12 -2.78
N GLN A 329 5.41 7.98 -3.05
CA GLN A 329 4.90 7.78 -4.42
C GLN A 329 5.16 8.98 -5.31
N ALA A 330 4.98 10.22 -4.82
CA ALA A 330 5.34 11.41 -5.58
C ALA A 330 6.83 11.41 -5.96
N ARG A 331 7.71 11.03 -5.04
CA ARG A 331 9.16 10.90 -5.27
C ARG A 331 9.49 9.89 -6.37
N ILE A 332 8.92 8.69 -6.32
CA ILE A 332 9.22 7.65 -7.32
C ILE A 332 8.63 7.95 -8.69
N PHE A 333 7.46 8.61 -8.77
CA PHE A 333 6.86 8.97 -10.06
C PHE A 333 7.58 10.13 -10.75
N ALA A 334 8.37 10.93 -10.02
CA ALA A 334 9.26 11.93 -10.58
C ALA A 334 10.46 11.33 -11.34
N ILE A 335 10.79 10.04 -11.15
CA ILE A 335 11.88 9.34 -11.86
C ILE A 335 11.60 9.27 -13.37
N GLY A 336 10.34 9.06 -13.79
CA GLY A 336 9.95 9.08 -15.19
C GLY A 336 8.70 8.26 -15.51
N ARG A 337 7.94 8.71 -16.47
CA ARG A 337 6.66 8.07 -16.85
C ARG A 337 6.84 6.66 -17.43
N GLU A 338 7.93 6.42 -18.16
CA GLU A 338 8.22 5.13 -18.82
C GLU A 338 8.48 3.99 -17.82
N VAL A 339 9.01 4.32 -16.64
CA VAL A 339 9.33 3.35 -15.59
C VAL A 339 8.35 3.36 -14.42
N ALA A 340 7.34 4.26 -14.45
CA ALA A 340 6.43 4.52 -13.34
C ALA A 340 5.78 3.24 -12.75
N ALA A 341 5.26 2.35 -13.58
CA ALA A 341 4.66 1.10 -13.12
C ALA A 341 5.68 0.20 -12.42
N ARG A 342 6.90 0.09 -12.97
CA ARG A 342 7.97 -0.77 -12.42
C ARG A 342 8.53 -0.23 -11.11
N VAL A 343 8.77 1.09 -11.01
CA VAL A 343 9.24 1.70 -9.76
C VAL A 343 8.17 1.61 -8.66
N ASN A 344 6.88 1.73 -9.03
CA ASN A 344 5.79 1.51 -8.07
C ASN A 344 5.74 0.06 -7.58
N THR A 345 5.97 -0.93 -8.46
CA THR A 345 6.05 -2.34 -8.05
C THR A 345 7.16 -2.56 -7.04
N VAL A 346 8.39 -2.05 -7.30
CA VAL A 346 9.51 -2.16 -6.35
C VAL A 346 9.19 -1.48 -5.02
N PHE A 347 8.62 -0.28 -5.06
CA PHE A 347 8.20 0.45 -3.87
C PHE A 347 7.18 -0.33 -3.04
N MET A 348 6.14 -0.87 -3.69
CA MET A 348 5.12 -1.66 -3.01
C MET A 348 5.67 -2.98 -2.45
N LEU A 349 6.56 -3.66 -3.17
CA LEU A 349 7.24 -4.86 -2.65
C LEU A 349 8.03 -4.56 -1.38
N ALA A 350 8.77 -3.46 -1.34
CA ALA A 350 9.49 -3.03 -0.15
C ALA A 350 8.51 -2.67 0.99
N THR A 351 7.43 -1.95 0.68
CA THR A 351 6.40 -1.55 1.65
C THR A 351 5.75 -2.77 2.31
N PHE A 352 5.24 -3.73 1.52
CA PHE A 352 4.61 -4.94 2.07
C PHE A 352 5.62 -5.90 2.68
N GLY A 353 6.87 -5.94 2.16
CA GLY A 353 7.98 -6.67 2.81
C GLY A 353 8.28 -6.11 4.20
N GLY A 354 8.36 -4.79 4.33
CA GLY A 354 8.46 -4.11 5.63
C GLY A 354 7.30 -4.41 6.55
N GLY A 355 6.07 -4.45 6.00
CA GLY A 355 4.87 -4.87 6.72
C GLY A 355 4.94 -6.31 7.24
N ALA A 356 5.44 -7.24 6.42
CA ALA A 356 5.61 -8.64 6.81
C ALA A 356 6.63 -8.79 7.95
N VAL A 357 7.79 -8.14 7.82
CA VAL A 357 8.82 -8.13 8.88
C VAL A 357 8.27 -7.47 10.14
N GLY A 358 7.60 -6.32 10.00
CA GLY A 358 7.00 -5.60 11.13
C GLY A 358 5.96 -6.44 11.87
N SER A 359 5.00 -7.04 11.16
CA SER A 359 3.96 -7.86 11.80
C SER A 359 4.53 -9.12 12.45
N LEU A 360 5.55 -9.75 11.84
CA LEU A 360 6.23 -10.92 12.41
C LEU A 360 6.98 -10.55 13.69
N ALA A 361 7.79 -9.47 13.65
CA ALA A 361 8.52 -9.00 14.82
C ALA A 361 7.58 -8.51 15.92
N GLY A 362 6.54 -7.74 15.57
CA GLY A 362 5.55 -7.23 16.51
C GLY A 362 4.78 -8.35 17.22
N GLY A 363 4.28 -9.33 16.45
CA GLY A 363 3.59 -10.49 17.02
C GLY A 363 4.47 -11.33 17.95
N GLY A 364 5.73 -11.58 17.54
CA GLY A 364 6.70 -12.30 18.35
C GLY A 364 7.05 -11.57 19.65
N LEU A 365 7.30 -10.26 19.60
CA LEU A 365 7.60 -9.43 20.76
C LEU A 365 6.38 -9.27 21.68
N TYR A 366 5.19 -9.12 21.10
CA TYR A 366 3.96 -9.06 21.88
C TYR A 366 3.75 -10.33 22.69
N ALA A 367 3.88 -11.50 22.06
CA ALA A 367 3.72 -12.79 22.72
C ALA A 367 4.76 -13.06 23.82
N ALA A 368 5.99 -12.54 23.67
CA ALA A 368 7.08 -12.74 24.62
C ALA A 368 7.09 -11.70 25.76
N HIS A 369 6.79 -10.43 25.46
CA HIS A 369 7.03 -9.30 26.35
C HIS A 369 5.86 -8.30 26.41
N GLY A 370 4.73 -8.60 25.76
CA GLY A 370 3.52 -7.81 25.79
C GLY A 370 3.55 -6.54 24.90
N TRP A 371 2.57 -5.66 25.17
CA TRP A 371 2.24 -4.48 24.35
C TRP A 371 3.42 -3.50 24.17
N ALA A 372 4.09 -3.15 25.26
CA ALA A 372 5.18 -2.18 25.23
C ALA A 372 6.33 -2.62 24.30
N ALA A 373 6.71 -3.90 24.32
CA ALA A 373 7.77 -4.44 23.48
C ALA A 373 7.39 -4.40 21.98
N ALA A 374 6.13 -4.70 21.66
CA ALA A 374 5.64 -4.57 20.28
C ALA A 374 5.70 -3.12 19.81
N LEU A 375 5.29 -2.14 20.64
CA LEU A 375 5.37 -0.73 20.29
C LEU A 375 6.80 -0.21 20.16
N LEU A 376 7.76 -0.75 20.92
CA LEU A 376 9.20 -0.43 20.73
C LEU A 376 9.67 -0.88 19.33
N ALA A 377 9.23 -2.05 18.84
CA ALA A 377 9.54 -2.45 17.47
C ALA A 377 8.92 -1.49 16.42
N ALA A 378 7.68 -1.04 16.64
CA ALA A 378 7.07 -0.01 15.78
C ALA A 378 7.85 1.32 15.83
N GLY A 379 8.28 1.73 17.01
CA GLY A 379 9.15 2.91 17.20
C GLY A 379 10.49 2.78 16.51
N ALA A 380 11.12 1.60 16.56
CA ALA A 380 12.36 1.32 15.83
C ALA A 380 12.19 1.44 14.30
N CYS A 381 11.06 0.96 13.76
CA CYS A 381 10.71 1.18 12.35
C CYS A 381 10.63 2.68 12.02
N VAL A 382 9.90 3.47 12.84
CA VAL A 382 9.79 4.93 12.63
C VAL A 382 11.17 5.60 12.70
N ALA A 383 12.00 5.25 13.68
CA ALA A 383 13.36 5.78 13.80
C ALA A 383 14.22 5.47 12.58
N GLY A 384 14.18 4.24 12.05
CA GLY A 384 14.86 3.84 10.81
C GLY A 384 14.42 4.67 9.60
N GLY A 385 13.11 4.95 9.50
CA GLY A 385 12.57 5.85 8.48
C GLY A 385 13.10 7.28 8.61
N LEU A 386 13.11 7.85 9.84
CA LEU A 386 13.61 9.19 10.11
C LEU A 386 15.11 9.33 9.80
N VAL A 387 15.91 8.32 10.19
CA VAL A 387 17.34 8.26 9.83
C VAL A 387 17.51 8.28 8.31
N THR A 388 16.68 7.56 7.58
CA THR A 388 16.73 7.52 6.11
C THR A 388 16.39 8.88 5.50
N VAL A 389 15.36 9.58 6.02
CA VAL A 389 14.98 10.92 5.55
C VAL A 389 16.12 11.92 5.80
N THR A 390 16.68 11.95 7.02
CA THR A 390 17.75 12.88 7.39
C THR A 390 19.05 12.62 6.61
N ALA A 391 19.43 11.36 6.42
CA ALA A 391 20.58 10.97 5.60
C ALA A 391 20.39 11.37 4.14
N SER A 392 19.16 11.22 3.61
CA SER A 392 18.86 11.60 2.24
C SER A 392 18.92 13.12 2.02
N ALA A 393 18.49 13.92 3.01
CA ALA A 393 18.54 15.38 2.95
C ALA A 393 19.98 15.91 2.99
N ARG A 394 20.83 15.36 3.88
CA ARG A 394 22.25 15.73 3.96
C ARG A 394 23.02 15.46 2.68
N ALA A 395 22.74 14.36 2.01
CA ALA A 395 23.39 14.00 0.75
C ALA A 395 22.87 14.79 -0.47
N ALA A 396 21.81 15.57 -0.32
CA ALA A 396 21.28 16.47 -1.35
C ALA A 396 21.86 17.90 -1.26
N VAL A 397 22.50 18.27 -0.15
CA VAL A 397 23.21 19.55 -0.01
C VAL A 397 24.56 19.40 -0.70
N PRO A 398 24.85 20.13 -1.81
CA PRO A 398 26.18 20.14 -2.38
C PRO A 398 27.15 20.64 -1.31
N SER A 399 28.28 19.92 -1.13
CA SER A 399 29.40 20.44 -0.34
C SER A 399 29.86 21.74 -0.99
N CYS A 400 29.39 22.87 -0.50
CA CYS A 400 29.99 24.18 -0.73
C CYS A 400 31.30 24.21 0.08
N ALA A 401 32.33 23.49 -0.41
CA ALA A 401 33.68 23.85 -0.04
C ALA A 401 34.02 25.15 -0.80
N PRO A 402 34.38 26.23 -0.14
CA PRO A 402 34.87 27.41 -0.83
C PRO A 402 36.25 27.07 -1.40
N ASP A 403 36.32 26.93 -2.72
CA ASP A 403 37.58 26.94 -3.46
C ASP A 403 38.11 28.39 -3.48
N ALA A 404 38.50 28.85 -2.29
CA ALA A 404 39.06 30.19 -2.05
C ALA A 404 40.57 30.14 -2.08
N THR A 405 41.15 29.58 -3.18
CA THR A 405 42.60 29.78 -3.44
C THR A 405 42.95 29.41 -4.88
N ARG A 406 42.43 30.16 -5.87
CA ARG A 406 43.04 30.20 -7.21
C ARG A 406 42.43 31.33 -8.06
N GLU A 407 42.73 32.57 -7.71
CA GLU A 407 42.75 33.69 -8.67
C GLU A 407 43.44 34.89 -8.06
N ALA A 408 44.74 34.74 -7.82
CA ALA A 408 45.65 35.86 -7.68
C ALA A 408 46.82 35.64 -8.65
N GLY A 409 46.65 36.02 -9.89
CA GLY A 409 47.71 35.81 -10.88
C GLY A 409 47.34 36.40 -12.26
N GLY A 410 47.55 37.71 -12.44
CA GLY A 410 47.98 38.23 -13.74
C GLY A 410 46.96 38.75 -14.73
N ILE A 411 46.35 39.87 -14.47
CA ILE A 411 45.81 40.73 -15.53
C ILE A 411 46.98 41.60 -16.08
N ARG A 412 47.47 41.32 -17.29
CA ARG A 412 48.23 42.25 -18.13
C ARG A 412 47.28 42.86 -19.16
N PRO A 413 47.22 44.18 -19.29
CA PRO A 413 46.45 44.85 -20.33
C PRO A 413 47.18 44.74 -21.66
N ARG A 414 46.53 44.24 -22.69
CA ARG A 414 46.97 44.38 -24.10
C ARG A 414 46.32 45.63 -24.69
N THR A 415 47.18 46.56 -25.04
CA THR A 415 46.94 47.76 -25.88
C THR A 415 46.44 47.38 -27.27
N SER A 416 45.45 48.11 -27.69
CA SER A 416 44.95 48.15 -29.08
C SER A 416 45.95 48.87 -30.00
N PRO A 417 45.93 48.58 -31.28
CA PRO A 417 46.10 49.69 -32.26
C PRO A 417 44.89 49.83 -33.16
N GLU A 418 44.59 51.08 -33.36
CA GLU A 418 43.66 51.65 -34.34
C GLU A 418 43.97 51.23 -35.79
N GLY A 419 42.96 51.24 -36.61
CA GLY A 419 43.06 51.07 -38.05
C GLY A 419 41.76 51.41 -38.74
N THR A 420 41.64 52.58 -39.22
CA THR A 420 40.61 53.31 -39.94
C THR A 420 40.21 52.74 -41.35
N PRO A 421 39.26 53.33 -42.02
CA PRO A 421 38.23 52.70 -42.86
C PRO A 421 38.45 52.96 -44.33
N GLN A 422 37.62 52.30 -45.17
CA GLN A 422 37.20 52.70 -46.57
C GLN A 422 36.39 51.52 -47.09
N GLY A 423 35.16 51.66 -47.58
CA GLY A 423 34.72 52.43 -48.70
C GLY A 423 34.51 51.48 -49.87
N ASP A 424 33.27 51.11 -50.13
CA ASP A 424 32.44 51.27 -51.37
C ASP A 424 31.16 50.46 -51.24
#